data_870d02f90aa4cc5899fe0ebf4b5bcbb3
#
_entry.id   870d02f90aa4cc5899fe0ebf4b5bcbb3
#
_cell.length_a   1.000
_cell.length_b   1.000
_cell.length_c   1.000
_cell.angle_alpha   90.00
_cell.angle_beta   90.00
_cell.angle_gamma   90.00
#
_symmetry.space_group_name_H-M   'P 1'
#
loop_
_entity.id
_entity.type
_entity.pdbx_description
1 polymer ?
#
loop_
_entity_poly.entity_id
_entity_poly.type
_entity_poly.pdbx_seq_one_letter_code
_entity_poly.pdbx_strand_id
1 'polypeptide(L)'
;MTPEKLAVQLYTLRNYTQTEEGLRETLSKVAKIGYRSVQVSGIGPIPPHTVKQLTDEAGLSICATHIPWDRLENNLEAVAEQHKLWNCSYVGLGGMPQAFRGSAEGYRAFIAKAGSIANKLKHDYGLQFVYHNHHFEFERFEGKAGLQIILDETDPASFGLELDLYWIQAGGGDPVEWIRKTAGRMQVVHFKDMAIVAEKQLFAEIGEGNMNYPAIIKACNETGIEWVVVEQDECQRDPFESIEISWQYLLGKCEEEITA
;
A
#
# COMPACT_ATOMS: atom_id res chain seq x y z
N MET A 1 0.17 -7.09 -16.24
CA MET A 1 0.36 -7.43 -14.81
C MET A 1 0.62 -8.93 -14.68
N THR A 2 1.43 -9.41 -13.72
CA THR A 2 1.68 -10.85 -13.54
C THR A 2 1.36 -11.27 -12.10
N PRO A 3 1.01 -12.56 -11.85
CA PRO A 3 0.66 -13.02 -10.50
C PRO A 3 1.75 -12.80 -9.45
N GLU A 4 3.02 -12.80 -9.85
CA GLU A 4 4.17 -12.57 -8.94
C GLU A 4 4.19 -11.15 -8.37
N LYS A 5 3.55 -10.18 -9.03
CA LYS A 5 3.42 -8.80 -8.57
C LYS A 5 2.26 -8.58 -7.59
N LEU A 6 1.42 -9.61 -7.37
CA LEU A 6 0.28 -9.51 -6.48
C LEU A 6 0.70 -9.80 -5.04
N ALA A 7 0.39 -8.89 -4.15
CA ALA A 7 0.63 -9.00 -2.72
C ALA A 7 -0.68 -8.74 -1.94
N VAL A 8 -0.69 -9.10 -0.66
CA VAL A 8 -1.78 -8.75 0.25
C VAL A 8 -1.25 -7.92 1.43
N GLN A 9 -2.00 -6.88 1.78
CA GLN A 9 -1.74 -6.06 2.96
C GLN A 9 -2.18 -6.80 4.23
N LEU A 10 -1.25 -7.07 5.14
CA LEU A 10 -1.56 -7.79 6.39
C LEU A 10 -2.49 -7.01 7.32
N TYR A 11 -2.65 -5.71 7.12
CA TYR A 11 -3.64 -4.93 7.86
C TYR A 11 -5.07 -5.45 7.67
N THR A 12 -5.40 -5.99 6.51
CA THR A 12 -6.68 -6.68 6.26
C THR A 12 -6.88 -7.86 7.21
N LEU A 13 -5.79 -8.53 7.56
CA LEU A 13 -5.76 -9.72 8.41
C LEU A 13 -5.26 -9.42 9.84
N ARG A 14 -5.23 -8.14 10.25
CA ARG A 14 -4.61 -7.69 11.50
C ARG A 14 -5.11 -8.41 12.76
N ASN A 15 -6.38 -8.81 12.80
CA ASN A 15 -6.95 -9.53 13.94
C ASN A 15 -6.36 -10.94 14.12
N TYR A 16 -5.73 -11.49 13.09
CA TYR A 16 -5.12 -12.83 13.06
C TYR A 16 -3.59 -12.80 13.18
N THR A 17 -2.95 -11.63 13.15
CA THR A 17 -1.49 -11.49 13.08
C THR A 17 -0.88 -10.89 14.35
N GLN A 18 -1.59 -10.93 15.47
CA GLN A 18 -1.15 -10.29 16.70
C GLN A 18 -0.15 -11.12 17.52
N THR A 19 0.01 -12.41 17.21
CA THR A 19 0.96 -13.34 17.85
C THR A 19 1.81 -14.05 16.79
N GLU A 20 2.93 -14.65 17.18
CA GLU A 20 3.78 -15.45 16.27
C GLU A 20 2.99 -16.62 15.66
N GLU A 21 2.20 -17.33 16.46
CA GLU A 21 1.36 -18.44 15.99
C GLU A 21 0.31 -17.95 14.99
N GLY A 22 -0.41 -16.89 15.34
CA GLY A 22 -1.42 -16.30 14.46
C GLY A 22 -0.81 -15.79 13.14
N LEU A 23 0.38 -15.18 13.20
CA LEU A 23 1.10 -14.76 12.00
C LEU A 23 1.50 -15.97 11.14
N ARG A 24 2.03 -17.04 11.75
CA ARG A 24 2.40 -18.29 11.05
C ARG A 24 1.21 -18.88 10.29
N GLU A 25 0.08 -19.05 10.98
CA GLU A 25 -1.14 -19.59 10.39
C GLU A 25 -1.66 -18.70 9.25
N THR A 26 -1.66 -17.37 9.46
CA THR A 26 -2.10 -16.39 8.48
C THR A 26 -1.24 -16.44 7.21
N LEU A 27 0.08 -16.42 7.34
CA LEU A 27 1.00 -16.50 6.20
C LEU A 27 0.84 -17.81 5.42
N SER A 28 0.63 -18.93 6.12
CA SER A 28 0.34 -20.22 5.48
C SER A 28 -0.95 -20.19 4.66
N LYS A 29 -2.02 -19.55 5.17
CA LYS A 29 -3.28 -19.39 4.42
C LYS A 29 -3.10 -18.48 3.22
N VAL A 30 -2.43 -17.34 3.38
CA VAL A 30 -2.12 -16.39 2.29
C VAL A 30 -1.35 -17.08 1.16
N ALA A 31 -0.33 -17.86 1.49
CA ALA A 31 0.44 -18.62 0.50
C ALA A 31 -0.40 -19.69 -0.22
N LYS A 32 -1.34 -20.35 0.49
CA LYS A 32 -2.25 -21.36 -0.10
C LYS A 32 -3.26 -20.76 -1.05
N ILE A 33 -3.74 -19.54 -0.81
CA ILE A 33 -4.60 -18.79 -1.75
C ILE A 33 -3.86 -18.55 -3.07
N GLY A 34 -2.55 -18.31 -3.01
CA GLY A 34 -1.72 -18.13 -4.20
C GLY A 34 -0.78 -16.93 -4.15
N TYR A 35 -0.97 -16.02 -3.21
CA TYR A 35 -0.08 -14.86 -3.06
C TYR A 35 1.37 -15.31 -2.84
N ARG A 36 2.32 -14.51 -3.34
CA ARG A 36 3.76 -14.73 -3.19
C ARG A 36 4.45 -13.66 -2.37
N SER A 37 3.71 -12.60 -2.05
CA SER A 37 4.23 -11.48 -1.29
C SER A 37 3.19 -10.90 -0.35
N VAL A 38 3.68 -10.25 0.71
CA VAL A 38 2.86 -9.51 1.68
C VAL A 38 3.43 -8.12 1.91
N GLN A 39 2.55 -7.18 2.24
CA GLN A 39 2.94 -5.93 2.86
C GLN A 39 2.74 -6.01 4.36
N VAL A 40 3.77 -5.70 5.14
CA VAL A 40 3.71 -5.81 6.60
C VAL A 40 3.18 -4.52 7.22
N SER A 41 1.98 -4.60 7.80
CA SER A 41 1.33 -3.53 8.54
C SER A 41 0.35 -4.11 9.56
N GLY A 42 0.20 -3.46 10.71
CA GLY A 42 -0.82 -3.83 11.72
C GLY A 42 -0.62 -5.19 12.41
N ILE A 43 0.56 -5.78 12.31
CA ILE A 43 0.90 -7.01 13.03
C ILE A 43 1.23 -6.70 14.49
N GLY A 44 1.18 -7.73 15.34
CA GLY A 44 1.58 -7.63 16.74
C GLY A 44 3.08 -7.32 16.93
N PRO A 45 3.53 -7.13 18.18
CA PRO A 45 4.92 -6.80 18.50
C PRO A 45 5.84 -8.04 18.36
N ILE A 46 5.92 -8.58 17.14
CA ILE A 46 6.72 -9.75 16.80
C ILE A 46 8.12 -9.30 16.38
N PRO A 47 9.21 -9.92 16.90
CA PRO A 47 10.57 -9.54 16.53
C PRO A 47 10.82 -9.62 15.02
N PRO A 48 11.56 -8.67 14.41
CA PRO A 48 11.78 -8.65 12.96
C PRO A 48 12.38 -9.95 12.39
N HIS A 49 13.30 -10.60 13.11
CA HIS A 49 13.87 -11.88 12.67
C HIS A 49 12.84 -13.02 12.65
N THR A 50 11.89 -13.01 13.59
CA THR A 50 10.78 -13.97 13.62
C THR A 50 9.84 -13.73 12.43
N VAL A 51 9.47 -12.48 12.15
CA VAL A 51 8.67 -12.15 10.97
C VAL A 51 9.35 -12.64 9.69
N LYS A 52 10.66 -12.39 9.54
CA LYS A 52 11.44 -12.89 8.39
C LYS A 52 11.40 -14.43 8.30
N GLN A 53 11.67 -15.10 9.39
CA GLN A 53 11.63 -16.57 9.44
C GLN A 53 10.25 -17.10 9.01
N LEU A 54 9.16 -16.55 9.55
CA LEU A 54 7.81 -17.01 9.27
C LEU A 54 7.40 -16.76 7.81
N THR A 55 7.80 -15.63 7.23
CA THR A 55 7.55 -15.35 5.81
C THR A 55 8.34 -16.30 4.91
N ASP A 56 9.60 -16.60 5.24
CA ASP A 56 10.41 -17.55 4.48
C ASP A 56 9.86 -18.99 4.58
N GLU A 57 9.44 -19.43 5.76
CA GLU A 57 8.80 -20.73 5.97
C GLU A 57 7.51 -20.89 5.14
N ALA A 58 6.76 -19.79 4.97
CA ALA A 58 5.56 -19.78 4.14
C ALA A 58 5.85 -19.64 2.63
N GLY A 59 7.10 -19.41 2.23
CA GLY A 59 7.48 -19.15 0.84
C GLY A 59 7.01 -17.79 0.32
N LEU A 60 6.86 -16.81 1.22
CA LEU A 60 6.42 -15.44 0.91
C LEU A 60 7.59 -14.45 1.00
N SER A 61 7.54 -13.41 0.18
CA SER A 61 8.41 -12.23 0.32
C SER A 61 7.67 -11.07 0.98
N ILE A 62 8.43 -10.06 1.46
CA ILE A 62 7.86 -8.81 1.98
C ILE A 62 8.12 -7.74 0.93
N CYS A 63 7.07 -7.26 0.25
CA CYS A 63 7.19 -6.27 -0.82
C CYS A 63 7.31 -4.83 -0.32
N ALA A 64 6.60 -4.50 0.74
CA ALA A 64 6.57 -3.16 1.34
C ALA A 64 6.14 -3.25 2.81
N THR A 65 6.14 -2.11 3.49
CA THR A 65 5.66 -1.99 4.88
C THR A 65 4.86 -0.72 5.08
N HIS A 66 4.09 -0.65 6.19
CA HIS A 66 3.69 0.62 6.78
C HIS A 66 4.36 0.77 8.15
N ILE A 67 5.26 1.74 8.26
CA ILE A 67 5.99 2.03 9.49
C ILE A 67 5.33 3.21 10.22
N PRO A 68 5.09 3.11 11.54
CA PRO A 68 4.58 4.24 12.32
C PRO A 68 5.48 5.47 12.22
N TRP A 69 4.87 6.64 12.13
CA TRP A 69 5.59 7.92 11.99
C TRP A 69 6.67 8.13 13.05
N ASP A 70 6.35 7.83 14.30
CA ASP A 70 7.31 7.96 15.42
C ASP A 70 8.59 7.14 15.18
N ARG A 71 8.48 5.93 14.63
CA ARG A 71 9.64 5.11 14.28
C ARG A 71 10.46 5.71 13.14
N LEU A 72 9.80 6.27 12.14
CA LEU A 72 10.47 6.95 11.01
C LEU A 72 11.21 8.20 11.47
N GLU A 73 10.62 8.96 12.40
CA GLU A 73 11.20 10.21 12.91
C GLU A 73 12.35 9.95 13.90
N ASN A 74 12.22 8.93 14.77
CA ASN A 74 13.13 8.77 15.93
C ASN A 74 14.03 7.53 15.85
N ASN A 75 13.74 6.54 15.00
CA ASN A 75 14.45 5.25 14.96
C ASN A 75 14.73 4.78 13.52
N LEU A 76 15.09 5.70 12.63
CA LEU A 76 15.22 5.44 11.19
C LEU A 76 16.26 4.37 10.87
N GLU A 77 17.38 4.33 11.58
CA GLU A 77 18.42 3.31 11.43
C GLU A 77 17.86 1.90 11.69
N ALA A 78 17.16 1.70 12.81
CA ALA A 78 16.54 0.42 13.12
C ALA A 78 15.45 0.02 12.11
N VAL A 79 14.74 1.00 11.53
CA VAL A 79 13.81 0.75 10.42
C VAL A 79 14.56 0.28 9.17
N ALA A 80 15.69 0.91 8.85
CA ALA A 80 16.50 0.53 7.69
C ALA A 80 17.11 -0.87 7.86
N GLU A 81 17.64 -1.19 9.04
CA GLU A 81 18.16 -2.53 9.35
C GLU A 81 17.08 -3.61 9.24
N GLN A 82 15.88 -3.32 9.75
CA GLN A 82 14.72 -4.21 9.61
C GLN A 82 14.39 -4.49 8.13
N HIS A 83 14.39 -3.45 7.28
CA HIS A 83 14.09 -3.62 5.85
C HIS A 83 15.19 -4.40 5.12
N LYS A 84 16.45 -4.17 5.47
CA LYS A 84 17.58 -4.97 4.95
C LYS A 84 17.47 -6.45 5.35
N LEU A 85 17.13 -6.72 6.62
CA LEU A 85 16.86 -8.08 7.09
C LEU A 85 15.74 -8.77 6.31
N TRP A 86 14.70 -8.03 5.99
CA TRP A 86 13.52 -8.53 5.26
C TRP A 86 13.72 -8.58 3.74
N ASN A 87 14.82 -8.06 3.23
CA ASN A 87 15.06 -7.86 1.80
C ASN A 87 13.91 -7.06 1.15
N CYS A 88 13.40 -6.06 1.86
CA CYS A 88 12.27 -5.21 1.50
C CYS A 88 12.79 -3.82 1.13
N SER A 89 12.54 -3.37 -0.11
CA SER A 89 13.07 -2.09 -0.61
C SER A 89 12.17 -0.89 -0.30
N TYR A 90 10.88 -1.11 0.00
CA TYR A 90 9.88 -0.05 0.14
C TYR A 90 9.49 0.18 1.60
N VAL A 91 9.86 1.36 2.12
CA VAL A 91 9.52 1.83 3.47
C VAL A 91 8.30 2.73 3.36
N GLY A 92 7.12 2.20 3.67
CA GLY A 92 5.86 2.93 3.56
C GLY A 92 5.48 3.68 4.84
N LEU A 93 4.84 4.82 4.66
CA LEU A 93 4.08 5.52 5.69
C LEU A 93 2.60 5.40 5.35
N GLY A 94 1.84 4.70 6.18
CA GLY A 94 0.41 4.40 5.95
C GLY A 94 -0.55 5.58 6.07
N GLY A 95 -0.06 6.80 6.28
CA GLY A 95 -0.84 8.02 6.28
C GLY A 95 -0.18 9.17 7.04
N MET A 96 -0.52 10.39 6.65
CA MET A 96 -0.03 11.61 7.31
C MET A 96 -0.54 11.70 8.74
N PRO A 97 0.33 12.00 9.74
CA PRO A 97 -0.11 12.26 11.11
C PRO A 97 -1.10 13.41 11.21
N GLN A 98 -2.07 13.29 12.12
CA GLN A 98 -3.15 14.27 12.29
C GLN A 98 -2.64 15.69 12.51
N ALA A 99 -1.50 15.85 13.17
CA ALA A 99 -0.90 17.16 13.48
C ALA A 99 -0.53 18.00 12.24
N PHE A 100 -0.42 17.38 11.07
CA PHE A 100 -0.06 18.05 9.81
C PHE A 100 -1.26 18.31 8.90
N ARG A 101 -2.46 17.80 9.24
CA ARG A 101 -3.65 17.90 8.41
C ARG A 101 -4.36 19.25 8.55
N GLY A 102 -5.22 19.59 7.58
CA GLY A 102 -6.16 20.72 7.67
C GLY A 102 -5.62 22.08 7.25
N SER A 103 -4.37 22.20 6.75
CA SER A 103 -3.86 23.45 6.16
C SER A 103 -2.71 23.21 5.20
N ALA A 104 -2.49 24.13 4.24
CA ALA A 104 -1.36 24.08 3.32
C ALA A 104 0.00 24.11 4.07
N GLU A 105 0.09 24.92 5.14
CA GLU A 105 1.29 25.01 5.98
C GLU A 105 1.58 23.68 6.66
N GLY A 106 0.55 22.97 7.15
CA GLY A 106 0.69 21.66 7.76
C GLY A 106 1.22 20.64 6.76
N TYR A 107 0.69 20.64 5.53
CA TYR A 107 1.21 19.77 4.44
C TYR A 107 2.68 20.08 4.13
N ARG A 108 3.07 21.35 4.02
CA ARG A 108 4.48 21.74 3.79
C ARG A 108 5.39 21.35 4.96
N ALA A 109 4.92 21.46 6.20
CA ALA A 109 5.66 20.99 7.37
C ALA A 109 5.85 19.46 7.35
N PHE A 110 4.83 18.70 6.96
CA PHE A 110 4.94 17.26 6.72
C PHE A 110 5.96 16.95 5.60
N ILE A 111 5.84 17.62 4.46
CA ILE A 111 6.73 17.43 3.30
C ILE A 111 8.19 17.68 3.70
N ALA A 112 8.48 18.73 4.46
CA ALA A 112 9.84 19.03 4.91
C ALA A 112 10.43 17.90 5.76
N LYS A 113 9.65 17.35 6.70
CA LYS A 113 10.11 16.26 7.57
C LYS A 113 10.16 14.93 6.84
N ALA A 114 9.09 14.54 6.15
CA ALA A 114 9.03 13.28 5.43
C ALA A 114 10.02 13.24 4.25
N GLY A 115 10.25 14.38 3.58
CA GLY A 115 11.27 14.52 2.55
C GLY A 115 12.69 14.31 3.09
N SER A 116 12.99 14.83 4.30
CA SER A 116 14.28 14.57 4.94
C SER A 116 14.47 13.08 5.26
N ILE A 117 13.41 12.39 5.74
CA ILE A 117 13.41 10.95 6.01
C ILE A 117 13.62 10.18 4.70
N ALA A 118 12.87 10.52 3.64
CA ALA A 118 12.96 9.90 2.33
C ALA A 118 14.37 10.01 1.73
N ASN A 119 14.98 11.20 1.82
CA ASN A 119 16.34 11.43 1.38
C ASN A 119 17.37 10.56 2.13
N LYS A 120 17.26 10.46 3.45
CA LYS A 120 18.13 9.59 4.25
C LYS A 120 17.96 8.12 3.89
N LEU A 121 16.72 7.64 3.77
CA LEU A 121 16.44 6.25 3.36
C LEU A 121 17.10 5.94 2.02
N LYS A 122 16.98 6.85 1.06
CA LYS A 122 17.55 6.67 -0.29
C LYS A 122 19.07 6.69 -0.30
N HIS A 123 19.69 7.73 0.27
CA HIS A 123 21.11 7.97 0.14
C HIS A 123 21.96 7.16 1.12
N ASP A 124 21.52 6.98 2.36
CA ASP A 124 22.30 6.31 3.39
C ASP A 124 22.05 4.78 3.41
N TYR A 125 20.83 4.34 3.00
CA TYR A 125 20.44 2.95 3.14
C TYR A 125 20.04 2.26 1.83
N GLY A 126 19.84 3.00 0.72
CA GLY A 126 19.42 2.45 -0.57
C GLY A 126 17.96 1.98 -0.58
N LEU A 127 17.13 2.50 0.34
CA LEU A 127 15.71 2.18 0.49
C LEU A 127 14.84 3.28 -0.11
N GLN A 128 13.66 2.92 -0.60
CA GLN A 128 12.70 3.86 -1.18
C GLN A 128 11.57 4.13 -0.20
N PHE A 129 11.40 5.42 0.18
CA PHE A 129 10.22 5.86 0.92
C PHE A 129 9.01 5.90 -0.01
N VAL A 130 7.83 5.41 0.47
CA VAL A 130 6.55 5.50 -0.23
C VAL A 130 5.47 6.02 0.71
N TYR A 131 4.64 6.94 0.21
CA TYR A 131 3.56 7.57 0.97
C TYR A 131 2.20 7.04 0.52
N HIS A 132 1.43 6.48 1.45
CA HIS A 132 0.08 6.00 1.23
C HIS A 132 -0.95 7.11 1.53
N ASN A 133 -1.85 7.36 0.58
CA ASN A 133 -2.91 8.35 0.72
C ASN A 133 -4.22 7.78 1.25
N HIS A 134 -5.04 8.69 1.80
CA HIS A 134 -6.45 8.49 2.11
C HIS A 134 -7.31 9.50 1.35
N HIS A 135 -8.59 9.63 1.72
CA HIS A 135 -9.49 10.62 1.12
C HIS A 135 -9.23 12.05 1.61
N PHE A 136 -8.69 12.23 2.84
CA PHE A 136 -8.47 13.56 3.41
C PHE A 136 -7.40 14.38 2.65
N GLU A 137 -6.50 13.75 1.89
CA GLU A 137 -5.57 14.46 1.00
C GLU A 137 -6.25 15.08 -0.22
N PHE A 138 -7.55 14.82 -0.41
CA PHE A 138 -8.36 15.48 -1.44
C PHE A 138 -9.02 16.78 -0.95
N GLU A 139 -8.90 17.12 0.34
CA GLU A 139 -9.20 18.47 0.82
C GLU A 139 -8.36 19.51 0.05
N ARG A 140 -9.00 20.64 -0.30
CA ARG A 140 -8.37 21.63 -1.17
C ARG A 140 -7.81 22.80 -0.39
N PHE A 141 -6.54 23.09 -0.64
CA PHE A 141 -5.81 24.24 -0.09
C PHE A 141 -5.20 25.04 -1.24
N GLU A 142 -5.36 26.35 -1.24
CA GLU A 142 -4.79 27.23 -2.28
C GLU A 142 -5.18 26.79 -3.72
N GLY A 143 -6.38 26.23 -3.89
CA GLY A 143 -6.87 25.74 -5.18
C GLY A 143 -6.40 24.34 -5.60
N LYS A 144 -5.53 23.66 -4.82
CA LYS A 144 -5.01 22.31 -5.09
C LYS A 144 -5.48 21.33 -4.03
N ALA A 145 -5.65 20.05 -4.38
CA ALA A 145 -5.78 18.97 -3.41
C ALA A 145 -4.47 18.79 -2.62
N GLY A 146 -4.57 18.40 -1.35
CA GLY A 146 -3.39 18.14 -0.53
C GLY A 146 -2.45 17.10 -1.14
N LEU A 147 -2.99 16.04 -1.77
CA LEU A 147 -2.17 15.04 -2.49
C LEU A 147 -1.40 15.67 -3.66
N GLN A 148 -1.99 16.70 -4.33
CA GLN A 148 -1.29 17.43 -5.36
C GLN A 148 -0.15 18.29 -4.81
N ILE A 149 -0.32 18.88 -3.63
CA ILE A 149 0.74 19.62 -2.95
C ILE A 149 1.91 18.67 -2.61
N ILE A 150 1.61 17.48 -2.08
CA ILE A 150 2.64 16.45 -1.83
C ILE A 150 3.37 16.09 -3.12
N LEU A 151 2.65 15.85 -4.21
CA LEU A 151 3.23 15.48 -5.50
C LEU A 151 4.14 16.58 -6.06
N ASP A 152 3.69 17.84 -5.98
CA ASP A 152 4.39 18.99 -6.57
C ASP A 152 5.64 19.40 -5.76
N GLU A 153 5.58 19.29 -4.42
CA GLU A 153 6.58 19.86 -3.51
C GLU A 153 7.54 18.83 -2.91
N THR A 154 7.47 17.54 -3.31
CA THR A 154 8.42 16.49 -2.88
C THR A 154 9.40 16.11 -3.99
N ASP A 155 10.62 15.71 -3.60
CA ASP A 155 11.65 15.25 -4.53
C ASP A 155 11.27 13.89 -5.16
N PRO A 156 11.06 13.81 -6.49
CA PRO A 156 10.69 12.57 -7.16
C PRO A 156 11.74 11.46 -7.08
N ALA A 157 12.99 11.78 -6.78
CA ALA A 157 14.07 10.78 -6.71
C ALA A 157 14.03 9.97 -5.42
N SER A 158 13.55 10.55 -4.33
CA SER A 158 13.57 9.94 -2.99
C SER A 158 12.20 9.70 -2.39
N PHE A 159 11.21 10.55 -2.74
CA PHE A 159 9.86 10.48 -2.19
C PHE A 159 8.91 9.80 -3.19
N GLY A 160 8.68 8.52 -3.03
CA GLY A 160 7.70 7.75 -3.80
C GLY A 160 6.28 7.88 -3.24
N LEU A 161 5.33 7.39 -4.03
CA LEU A 161 3.92 7.30 -3.66
C LEU A 161 3.47 5.84 -3.67
N GLU A 162 2.59 5.52 -2.75
CA GLU A 162 1.82 4.28 -2.69
C GLU A 162 0.34 4.66 -2.74
N LEU A 163 -0.19 4.80 -3.97
CA LEU A 163 -1.56 5.25 -4.13
C LEU A 163 -2.56 4.17 -3.70
N ASP A 164 -3.51 4.57 -2.86
CA ASP A 164 -4.71 3.80 -2.59
C ASP A 164 -5.86 4.28 -3.47
N LEU A 165 -6.31 3.43 -4.37
CA LEU A 165 -7.24 3.80 -5.42
C LEU A 165 -8.68 3.96 -4.91
N TYR A 166 -9.06 3.22 -3.87
CA TYR A 166 -10.34 3.42 -3.18
C TYR A 166 -10.40 4.81 -2.55
N TRP A 167 -9.33 5.21 -1.84
CA TRP A 167 -9.31 6.51 -1.19
C TRP A 167 -9.21 7.68 -2.17
N ILE A 168 -8.61 7.47 -3.35
CA ILE A 168 -8.67 8.45 -4.45
C ILE A 168 -10.12 8.63 -4.91
N GLN A 169 -10.82 7.52 -5.20
CA GLN A 169 -12.22 7.55 -5.63
C GLN A 169 -13.13 8.16 -4.55
N ALA A 170 -12.93 7.78 -3.28
CA ALA A 170 -13.67 8.31 -2.14
C ALA A 170 -13.43 9.81 -1.91
N GLY A 171 -12.24 10.31 -2.26
CA GLY A 171 -11.90 11.72 -2.24
C GLY A 171 -12.40 12.52 -3.45
N GLY A 172 -13.07 11.85 -4.42
CA GLY A 172 -13.58 12.48 -5.65
C GLY A 172 -12.53 12.65 -6.75
N GLY A 173 -11.40 11.95 -6.66
CA GLY A 173 -10.39 11.86 -7.72
C GLY A 173 -10.69 10.72 -8.69
N ASP A 174 -10.05 10.74 -9.86
CA ASP A 174 -10.07 9.64 -10.84
C ASP A 174 -8.83 8.77 -10.63
N PRO A 175 -8.99 7.48 -10.23
CA PRO A 175 -7.85 6.58 -10.02
C PRO A 175 -6.94 6.45 -11.23
N VAL A 176 -7.50 6.36 -12.43
CA VAL A 176 -6.72 6.20 -13.68
C VAL A 176 -5.89 7.45 -14.00
N GLU A 177 -6.47 8.63 -13.78
CA GLU A 177 -5.74 9.91 -13.94
C GLU A 177 -4.57 9.98 -12.95
N TRP A 178 -4.80 9.64 -11.67
CA TRP A 178 -3.77 9.69 -10.65
C TRP A 178 -2.65 8.66 -10.89
N ILE A 179 -2.96 7.44 -11.32
CA ILE A 179 -1.96 6.44 -11.71
C ILE A 179 -1.03 7.01 -12.81
N ARG A 180 -1.60 7.57 -13.87
CA ARG A 180 -0.80 8.13 -14.98
C ARG A 180 0.00 9.34 -14.55
N LYS A 181 -0.57 10.22 -13.72
CA LYS A 181 0.06 11.42 -13.20
C LYS A 181 1.29 11.13 -12.32
N THR A 182 1.28 9.99 -11.63
CA THR A 182 2.35 9.57 -10.74
C THR A 182 3.31 8.55 -11.37
N ALA A 183 3.25 8.37 -12.69
CA ALA A 183 4.14 7.48 -13.41
C ALA A 183 5.62 7.75 -13.08
N GLY A 184 6.38 6.69 -12.78
CA GLY A 184 7.79 6.78 -12.35
C GLY A 184 8.01 7.15 -10.89
N ARG A 185 6.95 7.49 -10.14
CA ARG A 185 6.99 7.80 -8.70
C ARG A 185 6.19 6.83 -7.84
N MET A 186 5.42 5.95 -8.44
CA MET A 186 4.58 4.96 -7.77
C MET A 186 4.98 3.56 -8.21
N GLN A 187 5.66 2.83 -7.35
CA GLN A 187 6.05 1.44 -7.57
C GLN A 187 5.12 0.45 -6.86
N VAL A 188 4.45 0.90 -5.82
CA VAL A 188 3.48 0.14 -5.03
C VAL A 188 2.11 0.80 -5.12
N VAL A 189 1.06 0.04 -5.34
CA VAL A 189 -0.32 0.54 -5.43
C VAL A 189 -1.26 -0.35 -4.61
N HIS A 190 -2.17 0.27 -3.86
CA HIS A 190 -3.23 -0.44 -3.15
C HIS A 190 -4.47 -0.59 -4.03
N PHE A 191 -4.83 -1.84 -4.27
CA PHE A 191 -6.09 -2.21 -4.90
C PHE A 191 -7.12 -2.52 -3.82
N LYS A 192 -8.17 -1.71 -3.81
CA LYS A 192 -9.27 -1.77 -2.86
C LYS A 192 -10.53 -1.31 -3.58
N ASP A 193 -11.51 -2.19 -3.74
CA ASP A 193 -12.73 -1.86 -4.49
C ASP A 193 -13.80 -1.22 -3.61
N MET A 194 -14.79 -0.62 -4.24
CA MET A 194 -15.83 0.17 -3.61
C MET A 194 -17.20 -0.30 -4.09
N ALA A 195 -18.10 -0.58 -3.16
CA ALA A 195 -19.51 -0.86 -3.45
C ALA A 195 -20.42 0.13 -2.73
N ILE A 196 -21.64 0.29 -3.26
CA ILE A 196 -22.73 0.96 -2.56
C ILE A 196 -23.76 -0.10 -2.15
N VAL A 197 -23.98 -0.24 -0.84
CA VAL A 197 -24.96 -1.16 -0.28
C VAL A 197 -25.85 -0.39 0.69
N ALA A 198 -27.17 -0.43 0.46
CA ALA A 198 -28.15 0.31 1.26
C ALA A 198 -27.74 1.79 1.46
N GLU A 199 -27.40 2.47 0.36
CA GLU A 199 -26.98 3.89 0.30
C GLU A 199 -25.64 4.20 1.03
N LYS A 200 -24.92 3.18 1.53
CA LYS A 200 -23.63 3.34 2.19
C LYS A 200 -22.50 2.90 1.27
N GLN A 201 -21.44 3.68 1.28
CA GLN A 201 -20.17 3.31 0.64
C GLN A 201 -19.45 2.29 1.53
N LEU A 202 -19.09 1.15 0.96
CA LEU A 202 -18.38 0.06 1.63
C LEU A 202 -17.13 -0.34 0.84
N PHE A 203 -16.19 -0.97 1.53
CA PHE A 203 -15.12 -1.71 0.88
C PHE A 203 -15.69 -2.99 0.26
N ALA A 204 -15.18 -3.33 -0.90
CA ALA A 204 -15.55 -4.54 -1.62
C ALA A 204 -14.30 -5.29 -2.09
N GLU A 205 -14.45 -6.55 -2.38
CA GLU A 205 -13.47 -7.40 -3.03
C GLU A 205 -13.23 -6.89 -4.45
N ILE A 206 -11.99 -6.99 -4.93
CA ILE A 206 -11.62 -6.52 -6.26
C ILE A 206 -12.48 -7.25 -7.31
N GLY A 207 -13.21 -6.46 -8.11
CA GLY A 207 -14.12 -6.95 -9.15
C GLY A 207 -15.56 -7.18 -8.69
N GLU A 208 -15.87 -7.11 -7.39
CA GLU A 208 -17.25 -7.13 -6.87
C GLU A 208 -17.79 -5.72 -6.59
N GLY A 209 -16.98 -4.68 -6.73
CA GLY A 209 -17.38 -3.29 -6.54
C GLY A 209 -17.73 -2.55 -7.83
N ASN A 210 -17.70 -1.23 -7.75
CA ASN A 210 -18.12 -0.32 -8.82
C ASN A 210 -16.92 0.40 -9.49
N MET A 211 -15.68 0.18 -9.04
CA MET A 211 -14.52 0.82 -9.63
C MET A 211 -14.16 0.19 -10.98
N ASN A 212 -13.64 0.99 -11.90
CA ASN A 212 -13.29 0.54 -13.25
C ASN A 212 -11.93 -0.20 -13.26
N TYR A 213 -11.89 -1.41 -12.66
CA TYR A 213 -10.66 -2.20 -12.56
C TYR A 213 -10.01 -2.55 -13.89
N PRO A 214 -10.74 -2.82 -14.98
CA PRO A 214 -10.10 -3.00 -16.30
C PRO A 214 -9.27 -1.78 -16.73
N ALA A 215 -9.77 -0.56 -16.55
CA ALA A 215 -9.02 0.65 -16.89
C ALA A 215 -7.88 0.94 -15.89
N ILE A 216 -8.08 0.64 -14.61
CA ILE A 216 -7.07 0.74 -13.55
C ILE A 216 -5.89 -0.19 -13.85
N ILE A 217 -6.13 -1.47 -14.11
CA ILE A 217 -5.11 -2.48 -14.44
C ILE A 217 -4.32 -2.05 -15.68
N LYS A 218 -5.01 -1.58 -16.72
CA LYS A 218 -4.36 -1.07 -17.92
C LYS A 218 -3.42 0.10 -17.60
N ALA A 219 -3.87 1.08 -16.81
CA ALA A 219 -3.04 2.22 -16.41
C ALA A 219 -1.81 1.79 -15.58
N CYS A 220 -1.97 0.83 -14.66
CA CYS A 220 -0.87 0.27 -13.89
C CYS A 220 0.18 -0.41 -14.79
N ASN A 221 -0.26 -1.16 -15.81
CA ASN A 221 0.66 -1.78 -16.77
C ASN A 221 1.42 -0.74 -17.61
N GLU A 222 0.74 0.33 -18.04
CA GLU A 222 1.33 1.42 -18.80
C GLU A 222 2.39 2.20 -18.00
N THR A 223 2.27 2.25 -16.66
CA THR A 223 3.13 3.05 -15.77
C THR A 223 4.23 2.25 -15.07
N GLY A 224 4.28 0.94 -15.27
CA GLY A 224 5.37 0.09 -14.79
C GLY A 224 5.35 -0.20 -13.29
N ILE A 225 4.15 -0.34 -12.68
CA ILE A 225 3.99 -0.71 -11.27
C ILE A 225 4.73 -2.02 -10.97
N GLU A 226 5.44 -2.05 -9.85
CA GLU A 226 6.14 -3.25 -9.38
C GLU A 226 5.25 -4.15 -8.53
N TRP A 227 4.48 -3.56 -7.62
CA TRP A 227 3.64 -4.28 -6.67
C TRP A 227 2.20 -3.78 -6.65
N VAL A 228 1.28 -4.70 -6.77
CA VAL A 228 -0.15 -4.50 -6.57
C VAL A 228 -0.53 -5.16 -5.25
N VAL A 229 -0.95 -4.36 -4.29
CA VAL A 229 -1.26 -4.81 -2.93
C VAL A 229 -2.76 -4.78 -2.72
N VAL A 230 -3.37 -5.94 -2.54
CA VAL A 230 -4.80 -6.08 -2.21
C VAL A 230 -5.02 -5.73 -0.76
N GLU A 231 -5.97 -4.85 -0.47
CA GLU A 231 -6.34 -4.45 0.89
C GLU A 231 -7.85 -4.23 1.03
N GLN A 232 -8.37 -4.52 2.21
CA GLN A 232 -9.66 -4.02 2.72
C GLN A 232 -9.49 -3.63 4.19
N ASP A 233 -9.88 -2.39 4.58
CA ASP A 233 -9.83 -1.96 5.97
C ASP A 233 -10.89 -2.69 6.81
N GLU A 234 -12.03 -2.98 6.21
CA GLU A 234 -13.14 -3.76 6.78
C GLU A 234 -13.70 -4.71 5.73
N CYS A 235 -13.78 -5.98 6.06
CA CYS A 235 -14.40 -7.01 5.24
C CYS A 235 -15.84 -7.26 5.70
N GLN A 236 -16.76 -7.42 4.75
CA GLN A 236 -18.16 -7.76 5.05
C GLN A 236 -18.35 -9.28 5.25
N ARG A 237 -17.32 -10.07 4.99
CA ARG A 237 -17.23 -11.53 5.15
C ARG A 237 -15.91 -11.92 5.81
N ASP A 238 -15.60 -13.20 5.86
CA ASP A 238 -14.28 -13.66 6.36
C ASP A 238 -13.16 -13.00 5.56
N PRO A 239 -12.17 -12.36 6.20
CA PRO A 239 -11.12 -11.64 5.47
C PRO A 239 -10.27 -12.54 4.56
N PHE A 240 -10.12 -13.83 4.88
CA PHE A 240 -9.40 -14.77 4.00
C PHE A 240 -10.22 -15.08 2.74
N GLU A 241 -11.54 -15.20 2.86
CA GLU A 241 -12.45 -15.30 1.70
C GLU A 241 -12.37 -14.04 0.84
N SER A 242 -12.37 -12.85 1.45
CA SER A 242 -12.26 -11.57 0.74
C SER A 242 -10.98 -11.45 -0.09
N ILE A 243 -9.83 -11.80 0.48
CA ILE A 243 -8.56 -11.74 -0.26
C ILE A 243 -8.46 -12.85 -1.32
N GLU A 244 -9.12 -14.00 -1.14
CA GLU A 244 -9.18 -15.08 -2.13
C GLU A 244 -10.02 -14.66 -3.34
N ILE A 245 -11.20 -14.05 -3.14
CA ILE A 245 -12.04 -13.51 -4.22
C ILE A 245 -11.26 -12.49 -5.04
N SER A 246 -10.59 -11.56 -4.37
CA SER A 246 -9.74 -10.55 -5.03
C SER A 246 -8.59 -11.18 -5.81
N TRP A 247 -7.95 -12.22 -5.26
CA TRP A 247 -6.92 -12.98 -5.96
C TRP A 247 -7.43 -13.63 -7.24
N GLN A 248 -8.57 -14.32 -7.17
CA GLN A 248 -9.15 -15.03 -8.32
C GLN A 248 -9.51 -14.06 -9.45
N TYR A 249 -10.10 -12.91 -9.13
CA TYR A 249 -10.38 -11.89 -10.13
C TYR A 249 -9.10 -11.38 -10.82
N LEU A 250 -8.08 -11.04 -10.04
CA LEU A 250 -6.82 -10.50 -10.56
C LEU A 250 -6.04 -11.56 -11.35
N LEU A 251 -6.06 -12.82 -10.92
CA LEU A 251 -5.44 -13.93 -11.66
C LEU A 251 -6.07 -14.09 -13.05
N GLY A 252 -7.41 -14.05 -13.15
CA GLY A 252 -8.11 -14.07 -14.43
C GLY A 252 -7.69 -12.92 -15.34
N LYS A 253 -7.47 -11.71 -14.79
CA LYS A 253 -6.99 -10.58 -15.58
C LYS A 253 -5.53 -10.72 -16.04
N CYS A 254 -4.68 -11.35 -15.26
CA CYS A 254 -3.31 -11.68 -15.70
C CYS A 254 -3.32 -12.69 -16.89
N GLU A 255 -4.19 -13.69 -16.87
CA GLU A 255 -4.32 -14.70 -17.92
C GLU A 255 -4.88 -14.11 -19.23
N GLU A 256 -5.86 -13.19 -19.16
CA GLU A 256 -6.40 -12.48 -20.33
C GLU A 256 -5.31 -11.69 -21.07
N GLU A 257 -4.36 -11.07 -20.36
CA GLU A 257 -3.26 -10.31 -20.97
C GLU A 257 -2.20 -11.19 -21.66
N ILE A 258 -2.01 -12.43 -21.21
CA ILE A 258 -1.04 -13.36 -21.82
C ILE A 258 -1.59 -13.90 -23.14
N THR A 259 -2.91 -13.94 -23.30
CA THR A 259 -3.60 -14.51 -24.46
C THR A 259 -4.00 -13.47 -25.51
N ALA A 260 -3.85 -12.18 -25.23
CA ALA A 260 -4.18 -11.07 -26.12
C ALA A 260 -2.97 -10.55 -26.91
#